data_22760ce0f829580b84dcbbab0c2ea18d
#
_entry.id   22760ce0f829580b84dcbbab0c2ea18d
#
_cell.length_a   1.000
_cell.length_b   1.000
_cell.length_c   1.000
_cell.angle_alpha   90.00
_cell.angle_beta   90.00
_cell.angle_gamma   90.00
#
_symmetry.space_group_name_H-M   'P 1'
#
loop_
_entity.id
_entity.type
_entity.pdbx_description
1 polymer ?
#
loop_
_entity_poly.entity_id
_entity_poly.type
_entity_poly.pdbx_seq_one_letter_code
_entity_poly.pdbx_strand_id
1 'polypeptide(L)'
;MKIKIHRGLDQIGGCITEISTETSRVFIDMGRNLPGNGENMTPEQEKALVEGLFAQNKKEHEAVIYTHVHEDHVGMFGYVPECVPQYIGEGGKTVLLTKNEWIKKGLKLQLRSAQELEIADVPQCEEAVKKQEELLTKLHHFNTWKRSKTPQSFRIGDIQITPFFNSHSA
;
A
#
# COMPACT_ATOMS: atom_id res chain seq x y z
N MET A 1 17.84 -16.66 -5.21
CA MET A 1 17.06 -15.40 -5.12
C MET A 1 16.82 -14.89 -6.52
N LYS A 2 15.60 -14.46 -6.85
CA LYS A 2 15.17 -13.93 -8.15
C LYS A 2 14.51 -12.57 -7.92
N ILE A 3 14.76 -11.62 -8.81
CA ILE A 3 14.11 -10.30 -8.82
C ILE A 3 13.33 -10.19 -10.11
N LYS A 4 12.07 -9.76 -10.03
CA LYS A 4 11.20 -9.52 -11.17
C LYS A 4 10.51 -8.17 -11.02
N ILE A 5 10.64 -7.31 -12.00
CA ILE A 5 9.92 -6.05 -12.08
C ILE A 5 8.63 -6.33 -12.86
N HIS A 6 7.49 -6.19 -12.19
CA HIS A 6 6.18 -6.40 -12.80
C HIS A 6 5.67 -5.13 -13.47
N ARG A 7 5.98 -3.96 -12.85
CA ARG A 7 5.57 -2.63 -13.33
C ARG A 7 6.57 -1.56 -12.88
N GLY A 8 6.57 -0.42 -13.57
CA GLY A 8 7.44 0.72 -13.25
C GLY A 8 8.79 0.70 -13.96
N LEU A 9 8.98 -0.16 -14.98
CA LEU A 9 10.23 -0.20 -15.72
C LEU A 9 10.34 0.93 -16.76
N ASP A 10 9.25 1.17 -17.49
CA ASP A 10 9.21 2.12 -18.62
C ASP A 10 8.29 3.32 -18.34
N GLN A 11 7.94 3.57 -17.09
CA GLN A 11 7.05 4.64 -16.67
C GLN A 11 7.43 5.19 -15.30
N ILE A 12 6.99 6.41 -14.99
CA ILE A 12 7.10 6.98 -13.66
C ILE A 12 5.87 6.54 -12.85
N GLY A 13 6.10 5.89 -11.71
CA GLY A 13 5.04 5.40 -10.83
C GLY A 13 4.52 4.02 -11.22
N GLY A 14 3.52 3.55 -10.47
CA GLY A 14 2.95 2.22 -10.62
C GLY A 14 3.94 1.10 -10.28
N CYS A 15 4.88 1.35 -9.38
CA CYS A 15 5.97 0.43 -9.07
C CYS A 15 5.46 -0.87 -8.42
N ILE A 16 5.89 -2.02 -8.97
CA ILE A 16 5.70 -3.35 -8.36
C ILE A 16 6.93 -4.19 -8.69
N THR A 17 7.71 -4.50 -7.66
CA THR A 17 8.90 -5.36 -7.79
C THR A 17 8.78 -6.58 -6.89
N GLU A 18 9.00 -7.76 -7.42
CA GLU A 18 9.01 -9.04 -6.69
C GLU A 18 10.43 -9.47 -6.41
N ILE A 19 10.70 -9.87 -5.18
CA ILE A 19 11.92 -10.57 -4.75
C ILE A 19 11.49 -11.94 -4.24
N SER A 20 12.01 -13.03 -4.81
CA SER A 20 11.60 -14.38 -4.44
C SER A 20 12.76 -15.36 -4.30
N THR A 21 12.54 -16.36 -3.44
CA THR A 21 13.36 -17.53 -3.25
C THR A 21 12.52 -18.79 -3.57
N GLU A 22 12.93 -19.95 -3.12
CA GLU A 22 12.13 -21.17 -3.25
C GLU A 22 10.89 -21.11 -2.36
N THR A 23 11.03 -20.63 -1.12
CA THR A 23 9.98 -20.66 -0.09
C THR A 23 9.32 -19.30 0.18
N SER A 24 9.98 -18.20 -0.18
CA SER A 24 9.54 -16.86 0.20
C SER A 24 9.36 -15.94 -1.01
N ARG A 25 8.43 -14.97 -0.88
CA ARG A 25 8.20 -13.93 -1.87
C ARG A 25 7.84 -12.61 -1.17
N VAL A 26 8.52 -11.55 -1.55
CA VAL A 26 8.25 -10.19 -1.07
C VAL A 26 8.00 -9.30 -2.27
N PHE A 27 6.86 -8.61 -2.26
CA PHE A 27 6.61 -7.51 -3.18
C PHE A 27 7.07 -6.20 -2.55
N ILE A 28 7.82 -5.43 -3.29
CA ILE A 28 8.20 -4.05 -2.95
C ILE A 28 7.27 -3.14 -3.74
N ASP A 29 6.46 -2.41 -3.02
CA ASP A 29 5.40 -1.52 -3.50
C ASP A 29 4.26 -2.22 -4.26
N MET A 30 3.09 -1.61 -4.19
CA MET A 30 1.88 -1.90 -4.97
C MET A 30 1.32 -0.56 -5.45
N GLY A 31 2.01 0.03 -6.40
CA GLY A 31 1.78 1.39 -6.85
C GLY A 31 0.69 1.51 -7.90
N ARG A 32 -0.08 2.59 -7.81
CA ARG A 32 -1.01 3.05 -8.84
C ARG A 32 -0.27 3.87 -9.89
N ASN A 33 -0.72 3.85 -11.15
CA ASN A 33 -0.18 4.75 -12.16
C ASN A 33 -0.46 6.22 -11.78
N LEU A 34 0.51 7.08 -12.04
CA LEU A 34 0.29 8.51 -11.94
C LEU A 34 -0.52 9.00 -13.15
N PRO A 35 -1.37 10.03 -12.99
CA PRO A 35 -2.10 10.62 -14.11
C PRO A 35 -1.15 11.05 -15.23
N GLY A 36 -1.45 10.65 -16.47
CA GLY A 36 -0.62 10.94 -17.64
C GLY A 36 0.65 10.10 -17.80
N ASN A 37 0.91 9.16 -16.88
CA ASN A 37 2.02 8.21 -16.97
C ASN A 37 1.48 6.78 -16.99
N GLY A 38 1.63 6.12 -18.13
CA GLY A 38 1.10 4.78 -18.33
C GLY A 38 -0.42 4.75 -18.58
N GLU A 39 -0.97 3.55 -18.65
CA GLU A 39 -2.39 3.33 -18.91
C GLU A 39 -3.23 3.63 -17.66
N ASN A 40 -4.29 4.42 -17.81
CA ASN A 40 -5.25 4.65 -16.74
C ASN A 40 -6.03 3.36 -16.49
N MET A 41 -5.81 2.74 -15.34
CA MET A 41 -6.53 1.53 -14.93
C MET A 41 -7.78 1.91 -14.13
N THR A 42 -8.89 1.16 -14.37
CA THR A 42 -10.05 1.24 -13.49
C THR A 42 -9.77 0.52 -12.15
N PRO A 43 -10.53 0.81 -11.08
CA PRO A 43 -10.40 0.08 -9.81
C PRO A 43 -10.50 -1.44 -9.96
N GLU A 44 -11.35 -1.93 -10.88
CA GLU A 44 -11.53 -3.35 -11.17
C GLU A 44 -10.29 -3.94 -11.84
N GLN A 45 -9.66 -3.20 -12.75
CA GLN A 45 -8.42 -3.61 -13.40
C GLN A 45 -7.25 -3.62 -12.43
N GLU A 46 -7.14 -2.62 -11.54
CA GLU A 46 -6.13 -2.58 -10.46
C GLU A 46 -6.28 -3.79 -9.53
N LYS A 47 -7.53 -4.09 -9.11
CA LYS A 47 -7.85 -5.24 -8.27
C LYS A 47 -7.47 -6.55 -8.97
N ALA A 48 -7.89 -6.74 -10.22
CA ALA A 48 -7.58 -7.94 -10.99
C ALA A 48 -6.07 -8.13 -11.18
N LEU A 49 -5.32 -7.04 -11.40
CA LEU A 49 -3.85 -7.08 -11.47
C LEU A 49 -3.26 -7.62 -10.17
N VAL A 50 -3.62 -7.03 -9.02
CA VAL A 50 -3.06 -7.43 -7.73
C VAL A 50 -3.45 -8.87 -7.39
N GLU A 51 -4.72 -9.25 -7.53
CA GLU A 51 -5.18 -10.63 -7.33
C GLU A 51 -4.44 -11.62 -8.22
N GLY A 52 -4.20 -11.26 -9.49
CA GLY A 52 -3.42 -12.07 -10.43
C GLY A 52 -1.97 -12.30 -10.01
N LEU A 53 -1.33 -11.31 -9.38
CA LEU A 53 0.03 -11.46 -8.83
C LEU A 53 0.08 -12.50 -7.71
N PHE A 54 -0.90 -12.50 -6.81
CA PHE A 54 -0.96 -13.44 -5.68
C PHE A 54 -1.53 -14.81 -6.04
N ALA A 55 -2.28 -14.93 -7.12
CA ALA A 55 -2.78 -16.22 -7.62
C ALA A 55 -1.67 -17.09 -8.23
N GLN A 56 -0.60 -16.47 -8.74
CA GLN A 56 0.49 -17.17 -9.42
C GLN A 56 1.67 -17.42 -8.49
N ASN A 57 2.31 -18.59 -8.61
CA ASN A 57 3.56 -18.93 -7.92
C ASN A 57 3.54 -18.68 -6.41
N LYS A 58 2.42 -19.00 -5.75
CA LYS A 58 2.25 -18.84 -4.31
C LYS A 58 3.42 -19.47 -3.55
N LYS A 59 3.92 -18.75 -2.54
CA LYS A 59 5.00 -19.19 -1.66
C LYS A 59 4.48 -19.41 -0.24
N GLU A 60 5.25 -20.15 0.54
CA GLU A 60 4.94 -20.40 1.94
C GLU A 60 4.92 -19.10 2.76
N HIS A 61 5.88 -18.21 2.48
CA HIS A 61 6.00 -16.91 3.13
C HIS A 61 5.87 -15.81 2.09
N GLU A 62 4.84 -14.99 2.23
CA GLU A 62 4.56 -13.87 1.35
C GLU A 62 4.36 -12.58 2.15
N ALA A 63 4.81 -11.46 1.61
CA ALA A 63 4.55 -10.14 2.20
C ALA A 63 4.61 -9.04 1.14
N VAL A 64 4.04 -7.87 1.48
CA VAL A 64 4.26 -6.63 0.76
C VAL A 64 4.98 -5.64 1.66
N ILE A 65 5.96 -4.93 1.12
CA ILE A 65 6.72 -3.89 1.83
C ILE A 65 6.61 -2.62 1.02
N TYR A 66 6.11 -1.56 1.65
CA TYR A 66 5.99 -0.25 1.03
C TYR A 66 7.21 0.62 1.37
N THR A 67 7.81 1.17 0.33
CA THR A 67 8.96 2.08 0.48
C THR A 67 8.53 3.40 1.10
N HIS A 68 7.38 3.94 0.67
CA HIS A 68 6.83 5.19 1.18
C HIS A 68 5.33 5.36 0.83
N VAL A 69 4.75 6.51 1.16
CA VAL A 69 3.29 6.75 1.19
C VAL A 69 2.68 7.31 -0.08
N HIS A 70 3.45 7.56 -1.13
CA HIS A 70 2.91 8.08 -2.38
C HIS A 70 2.05 7.05 -3.10
N GLU A 71 1.01 7.51 -3.81
CA GLU A 71 0.02 6.65 -4.47
C GLU A 71 0.62 5.72 -5.51
N ASP A 72 1.69 6.14 -6.16
CA ASP A 72 2.45 5.35 -7.12
C ASP A 72 3.31 4.24 -6.49
N HIS A 73 3.30 4.14 -5.16
CA HIS A 73 3.96 3.09 -4.37
C HIS A 73 2.98 2.30 -3.48
N VAL A 74 1.99 2.97 -2.88
CA VAL A 74 1.05 2.33 -1.94
C VAL A 74 -0.38 2.28 -2.45
N GLY A 75 -0.70 2.88 -3.60
CA GLY A 75 -2.06 3.17 -4.02
C GLY A 75 -2.98 1.96 -4.17
N MET A 76 -2.44 0.76 -4.40
CA MET A 76 -3.22 -0.47 -4.54
C MET A 76 -3.19 -1.38 -3.29
N PHE A 77 -2.74 -0.87 -2.12
CA PHE A 77 -2.61 -1.67 -0.90
C PHE A 77 -3.93 -2.33 -0.45
N GLY A 78 -5.06 -1.71 -0.75
CA GLY A 78 -6.39 -2.20 -0.41
C GLY A 78 -6.83 -3.44 -1.20
N TYR A 79 -6.13 -3.80 -2.27
CA TYR A 79 -6.42 -5.00 -3.09
C TYR A 79 -5.55 -6.20 -2.73
N VAL A 80 -4.55 -6.02 -1.87
CA VAL A 80 -3.70 -7.12 -1.40
C VAL A 80 -4.55 -8.09 -0.57
N PRO A 81 -4.45 -9.42 -0.80
CA PRO A 81 -5.22 -10.40 -0.04
C PRO A 81 -4.99 -10.27 1.47
N GLU A 82 -6.06 -10.38 2.27
CA GLU A 82 -6.01 -10.17 3.72
C GLU A 82 -5.05 -11.11 4.46
N CYS A 83 -4.78 -12.29 3.89
CA CYS A 83 -3.85 -13.26 4.47
C CYS A 83 -2.38 -12.88 4.24
N VAL A 84 -2.08 -11.88 3.40
CA VAL A 84 -0.73 -11.43 3.10
C VAL A 84 -0.37 -10.25 4.00
N PRO A 85 0.61 -10.38 4.89
CA PRO A 85 1.04 -9.28 5.74
C PRO A 85 1.66 -8.15 4.91
N GLN A 86 1.32 -6.93 5.28
CA GLN A 86 1.77 -5.72 4.62
C GLN A 86 2.56 -4.85 5.61
N TYR A 87 3.69 -4.31 5.19
CA TYR A 87 4.62 -3.57 6.04
C TYR A 87 4.95 -2.20 5.45
N ILE A 88 5.02 -1.19 6.32
CA ILE A 88 5.46 0.17 5.96
C ILE A 88 6.28 0.76 7.09
N GLY A 89 7.11 1.76 6.83
CA GLY A 89 7.79 2.49 7.90
C GLY A 89 6.80 3.16 8.87
N GLU A 90 7.15 3.26 10.15
CA GLU A 90 6.31 3.84 11.21
C GLU A 90 5.79 5.24 10.83
N GLY A 91 6.69 6.10 10.32
CA GLY A 91 6.31 7.43 9.82
C GLY A 91 5.30 7.37 8.68
N GLY A 92 5.48 6.44 7.74
CA GLY A 92 4.56 6.22 6.63
C GLY A 92 3.18 5.79 7.11
N LYS A 93 3.10 4.85 8.05
CA LYS A 93 1.81 4.45 8.66
C LYS A 93 1.11 5.65 9.32
N THR A 94 1.85 6.45 10.06
CA THR A 94 1.31 7.67 10.70
C THR A 94 0.75 8.64 9.67
N VAL A 95 1.44 8.88 8.57
CA VAL A 95 0.96 9.76 7.48
C VAL A 95 -0.31 9.22 6.85
N LEU A 96 -0.39 7.91 6.54
CA LEU A 96 -1.58 7.29 5.96
C LEU A 96 -2.80 7.38 6.90
N LEU A 97 -2.61 7.11 8.18
CA LEU A 97 -3.68 7.25 9.18
C LEU A 97 -4.15 8.70 9.31
N THR A 98 -3.22 9.67 9.35
CA THR A 98 -3.55 11.09 9.41
C THR A 98 -4.31 11.53 8.16
N LYS A 99 -3.87 11.12 6.96
CA LYS A 99 -4.58 11.39 5.69
C LYS A 99 -6.01 10.85 5.74
N ASN A 100 -6.20 9.62 6.24
CA ASN A 100 -7.52 9.00 6.37
C ASN A 100 -8.43 9.77 7.33
N GLU A 101 -7.92 10.25 8.46
CA GLU A 101 -8.67 11.09 9.39
C GLU A 101 -9.10 12.44 8.77
N TRP A 102 -8.25 13.05 7.95
CA TRP A 102 -8.62 14.26 7.20
C TRP A 102 -9.74 13.99 6.19
N ILE A 103 -9.68 12.86 5.47
CA ILE A 103 -10.73 12.45 4.53
C ILE A 103 -12.05 12.24 5.29
N LYS A 104 -12.03 11.55 6.43
CA LYS A 104 -13.21 11.36 7.29
C LYS A 104 -13.83 12.68 7.74
N LYS A 105 -13.01 13.64 8.17
CA LYS A 105 -13.49 14.97 8.57
C LYS A 105 -14.09 15.73 7.39
N GLY A 106 -13.44 15.70 6.23
CA GLY A 106 -13.94 16.31 5.00
C GLY A 106 -15.29 15.71 4.57
N LEU A 107 -15.40 14.40 4.56
CA LEU A 107 -16.64 13.68 4.27
C LEU A 107 -17.76 14.07 5.24
N LYS A 108 -17.51 14.07 6.56
CA LYS A 108 -18.51 14.49 7.55
C LYS A 108 -19.05 15.91 7.31
N LEU A 109 -18.20 16.83 6.86
CA LEU A 109 -18.62 18.19 6.49
C LEU A 109 -19.48 18.18 5.22
N GLN A 110 -19.06 17.46 4.19
CA GLN A 110 -19.84 17.31 2.95
C GLN A 110 -21.17 16.59 3.18
N LEU A 111 -21.20 15.57 4.06
CA LEU A 111 -22.40 14.85 4.41
C LEU A 111 -23.43 15.72 5.15
N ARG A 112 -22.98 16.60 6.06
CA ARG A 112 -23.88 17.58 6.69
C ARG A 112 -24.50 18.51 5.67
N SER A 113 -23.68 19.03 4.74
CA SER A 113 -24.17 19.88 3.66
C SER A 113 -25.08 19.12 2.68
N ALA A 114 -24.80 17.83 2.39
CA ALA A 114 -25.62 17.00 1.53
C ALA A 114 -26.95 16.60 2.17
N GLN A 115 -26.98 16.34 3.49
CA GLN A 115 -28.22 16.11 4.24
C GLN A 115 -29.11 17.33 4.27
N GLU A 116 -28.54 18.53 4.36
CA GLU A 116 -29.26 19.80 4.23
C GLU A 116 -29.82 20.03 2.80
N LEU A 117 -29.24 19.36 1.78
CA LEU A 117 -29.61 19.46 0.37
C LEU A 117 -30.36 18.23 -0.16
N GLU A 118 -30.73 17.25 0.69
CA GLU A 118 -31.45 16.00 0.32
C GLU A 118 -30.76 15.15 -0.77
N ILE A 119 -29.41 15.13 -0.83
CA ILE A 119 -28.65 14.37 -1.82
C ILE A 119 -28.38 12.94 -1.32
N ALA A 120 -28.75 11.93 -2.14
CA ALA A 120 -28.99 10.54 -1.71
C ALA A 120 -27.79 9.56 -1.60
N ASP A 121 -26.52 9.90 -1.87
CA ASP A 121 -25.41 8.93 -1.99
C ASP A 121 -24.40 8.87 -0.82
N VAL A 122 -24.84 9.23 0.35
CA VAL A 122 -24.04 9.37 1.57
C VAL A 122 -23.50 8.06 2.19
N PRO A 123 -24.26 6.93 2.25
CA PRO A 123 -23.83 5.73 2.97
C PRO A 123 -22.60 5.02 2.39
N GLN A 124 -22.45 5.00 1.07
CA GLN A 124 -21.36 4.27 0.40
C GLN A 124 -19.97 4.85 0.68
N CYS A 125 -19.87 6.17 0.81
CA CYS A 125 -18.63 6.85 1.13
C CYS A 125 -18.17 6.59 2.58
N GLU A 126 -19.09 6.50 3.54
CA GLU A 126 -18.76 6.20 4.94
C GLU A 126 -18.23 4.78 5.09
N GLU A 127 -18.85 3.80 4.42
CA GLU A 127 -18.43 2.41 4.44
C GLU A 127 -17.03 2.25 3.81
N ALA A 128 -16.77 2.89 2.67
CA ALA A 128 -15.47 2.87 2.00
C ALA A 128 -14.35 3.43 2.90
N VAL A 129 -14.60 4.54 3.58
CA VAL A 129 -13.62 5.15 4.51
C VAL A 129 -13.40 4.27 5.73
N LYS A 130 -14.43 3.65 6.28
CA LYS A 130 -14.31 2.70 7.39
C LYS A 130 -13.49 1.48 6.99
N LYS A 131 -13.76 0.90 5.82
CA LYS A 131 -12.99 -0.22 5.30
C LYS A 131 -11.52 0.14 5.10
N GLN A 132 -11.24 1.33 4.59
CA GLN A 132 -9.87 1.82 4.44
C GLN A 132 -9.16 1.97 5.79
N GLU A 133 -9.85 2.46 6.82
CA GLU A 133 -9.31 2.56 8.17
C GLU A 133 -8.97 1.18 8.76
N GLU A 134 -9.84 0.20 8.58
CA GLU A 134 -9.59 -1.18 9.01
C GLU A 134 -8.34 -1.76 8.33
N LEU A 135 -8.18 -1.53 7.03
CA LEU A 135 -6.99 -1.96 6.29
C LEU A 135 -5.72 -1.26 6.77
N LEU A 136 -5.78 0.06 7.01
CA LEU A 136 -4.63 0.83 7.52
C LEU A 136 -4.22 0.40 8.92
N THR A 137 -5.16 0.02 9.79
CA THR A 137 -4.85 -0.49 11.13
C THR A 137 -4.14 -1.84 11.08
N LYS A 138 -4.46 -2.68 10.10
CA LYS A 138 -3.81 -3.99 9.87
C LYS A 138 -2.39 -3.88 9.30
N LEU A 139 -1.99 -2.73 8.74
CA LEU A 139 -0.61 -2.53 8.28
C LEU A 139 0.37 -2.70 9.44
N HIS A 140 1.32 -3.60 9.29
CA HIS A 140 2.47 -3.68 10.18
C HIS A 140 3.40 -2.50 9.94
N HIS A 141 4.16 -2.11 10.96
CA HIS A 141 5.18 -1.08 10.79
C HIS A 141 6.54 -1.57 11.27
N PHE A 142 7.55 -1.06 10.64
CA PHE A 142 8.94 -1.22 11.08
C PHE A 142 9.54 0.13 11.39
N ASN A 143 10.45 0.15 12.36
CA ASN A 143 11.18 1.36 12.69
C ASN A 143 12.24 1.62 11.62
N THR A 144 12.12 2.75 10.96
CA THR A 144 13.17 3.23 10.09
C THR A 144 14.29 3.83 10.94
N TRP A 145 15.53 3.61 10.51
CA TRP A 145 16.72 4.06 11.19
C TRP A 145 16.81 5.60 11.23
N LYS A 146 16.14 6.25 12.15
CA LYS A 146 16.24 7.71 12.33
C LYS A 146 17.03 8.10 13.58
N ARG A 147 17.17 7.19 14.55
CA ARG A 147 17.80 7.49 15.86
C ARG A 147 18.66 6.37 16.44
N SER A 148 18.65 5.18 15.90
CA SER A 148 19.50 4.08 16.34
C SER A 148 20.66 3.89 15.37
N LYS A 149 21.82 3.61 15.90
CA LYS A 149 23.04 3.38 15.09
C LYS A 149 23.00 2.05 14.33
N THR A 150 21.97 1.24 14.49
CA THR A 150 21.84 -0.07 13.88
C THR A 150 20.42 -0.22 13.28
N PRO A 151 20.29 -0.47 11.96
CA PRO A 151 19.00 -0.75 11.35
C PRO A 151 18.40 -2.01 11.98
N GLN A 152 17.09 -1.97 12.28
CA GLN A 152 16.38 -3.15 12.74
C GLN A 152 15.99 -3.99 11.53
N SER A 153 16.67 -5.13 11.37
CA SER A 153 16.31 -6.11 10.35
C SER A 153 15.16 -6.99 10.84
N PHE A 154 14.31 -7.42 9.92
CA PHE A 154 13.29 -8.44 10.16
C PHE A 154 13.30 -9.46 9.00
N ARG A 155 12.55 -10.54 9.13
CA ARG A 155 12.55 -11.64 8.13
C ARG A 155 11.14 -11.94 7.65
N ILE A 156 11.07 -12.28 6.37
CA ILE A 156 9.91 -12.92 5.74
C ILE A 156 10.42 -14.25 5.22
N GLY A 157 10.14 -15.31 5.98
CA GLY A 157 10.74 -16.61 5.73
C GLY A 157 12.27 -16.56 5.68
N ASP A 158 12.86 -16.91 4.54
CA ASP A 158 14.32 -16.90 4.31
C ASP A 158 14.85 -15.57 3.75
N ILE A 159 13.97 -14.58 3.44
CA ILE A 159 14.38 -13.24 3.00
C ILE A 159 14.58 -12.33 4.23
N GLN A 160 15.77 -11.77 4.37
CA GLN A 160 16.07 -10.76 5.39
C GLN A 160 15.87 -9.36 4.80
N ILE A 161 15.14 -8.53 5.54
CA ILE A 161 14.83 -7.13 5.18
C ILE A 161 15.57 -6.21 6.15
N THR A 162 16.29 -5.24 5.60
CA THR A 162 16.96 -4.20 6.39
C THR A 162 16.54 -2.83 5.86
N PRO A 163 15.59 -2.14 6.54
CA PRO A 163 15.11 -0.85 6.10
C PRO A 163 16.10 0.27 6.44
N PHE A 164 16.40 1.09 5.45
CA PHE A 164 17.16 2.32 5.63
C PHE A 164 16.29 3.55 5.41
N PHE A 165 16.52 4.58 6.21
CA PHE A 165 15.84 5.86 6.03
C PHE A 165 16.33 6.56 4.77
N ASN A 166 15.39 7.07 4.00
CA ASN A 166 15.63 7.94 2.85
C ASN A 166 14.85 9.24 3.03
N SER A 167 15.45 10.37 2.71
CA SER A 167 14.84 11.71 2.86
C SER A 167 13.84 12.07 1.75
N HIS A 168 13.65 11.20 0.75
CA HIS A 168 12.75 11.48 -0.39
C HIS A 168 11.29 11.70 0.04
N SER A 169 10.82 11.01 1.08
CA SER A 169 9.41 11.00 1.49
C SER A 169 9.26 10.91 3.00
N ALA A 170 10.07 11.70 3.71
CA ALA A 170 10.04 11.78 5.17
C ALA A 170 8.85 12.60 5.67
#